data_2868a5b843381e877ce8bdc91ebdf57c
#
_entry.id   2868a5b843381e877ce8bdc91ebdf57c
#
_cell.length_a   1.000
_cell.length_b   1.000
_cell.length_c   1.000
_cell.angle_alpha   90.00
_cell.angle_beta   90.00
_cell.angle_gamma   90.00
#
_symmetry.space_group_name_H-M   'P 1'
#
loop_
_entity.id
_entity.type
_entity.pdbx_description
1 polymer ?
#
loop_
_entity_poly.entity_id
_entity_poly.type
_entity_poly.pdbx_seq_one_letter_code
_entity_poly.pdbx_strand_id
1 'polypeptide(L)'
;EGFMSSTEGKKLKGKVNLIFTSPPYPLVSPKKYGNKQGEEYLKWVAEVSVGLSELLTEDGSLVVEIGNSWNKGVPTMSLLPLETLMQIAKASNLHVCQQFIWHNPGKLPGPATWVNVKRERITDSFTHIWWFSKTEHPKADNRKVLTPYTKAMENLIKKGSYNHGERP
;
A
#
# COMPACT_ATOMS: atom_id res chain seq x y z
N GLU A 1 17.13 -8.28 -4.07
CA GLU A 1 17.52 -9.73 -4.11
C GLU A 1 18.88 -9.93 -3.45
N GLY A 2 19.94 -9.24 -3.86
CA GLY A 2 21.29 -9.42 -3.30
C GLY A 2 21.39 -9.23 -1.79
N PHE A 3 20.64 -8.29 -1.20
CA PHE A 3 20.65 -8.06 0.25
C PHE A 3 20.09 -9.25 1.04
N MET A 4 18.96 -9.81 0.63
CA MET A 4 18.32 -10.94 1.32
C MET A 4 19.20 -12.19 1.35
N SER A 5 20.03 -12.37 0.32
CA SER A 5 21.00 -13.46 0.21
C SER A 5 22.32 -13.20 0.92
N SER A 6 22.58 -11.94 1.34
CA SER A 6 23.80 -11.54 2.03
C SER A 6 23.88 -12.09 3.46
N THR A 7 25.05 -11.99 4.07
CA THR A 7 25.26 -12.37 5.47
C THR A 7 24.40 -11.53 6.41
N GLU A 8 24.26 -10.22 6.12
CA GLU A 8 23.46 -9.27 6.88
C GLU A 8 21.95 -9.61 6.75
N GLY A 9 21.47 -9.87 5.54
CA GLY A 9 20.10 -10.28 5.30
C GLY A 9 19.73 -11.56 6.04
N LYS A 10 20.59 -12.57 5.98
CA LYS A 10 20.39 -13.84 6.72
C LYS A 10 20.30 -13.64 8.23
N LYS A 11 21.07 -12.72 8.83
CA LYS A 11 21.01 -12.39 10.26
C LYS A 11 19.69 -11.72 10.66
N LEU A 12 18.96 -11.11 9.74
CA LEU A 12 17.71 -10.42 9.98
C LEU A 12 16.46 -11.31 9.84
N LYS A 13 16.60 -12.55 9.36
CA LYS A 13 15.46 -13.48 9.25
C LYS A 13 14.72 -13.61 10.58
N GLY A 14 13.39 -13.39 10.55
CA GLY A 14 12.52 -13.46 11.70
C GLY A 14 12.72 -12.37 12.76
N LYS A 15 13.43 -11.27 12.45
CA LYS A 15 13.78 -10.23 13.45
C LYS A 15 13.25 -8.85 13.13
N VAL A 16 12.67 -8.64 11.96
CA VAL A 16 12.21 -7.32 11.52
C VAL A 16 10.74 -7.15 11.88
N ASN A 17 10.43 -6.13 12.70
CA ASN A 17 9.06 -5.85 13.10
C ASN A 17 8.26 -5.10 12.03
N LEU A 18 8.92 -4.26 11.24
CA LEU A 18 8.27 -3.44 10.21
C LEU A 18 9.19 -3.27 9.01
N ILE A 19 8.63 -3.55 7.84
CA ILE A 19 9.21 -3.16 6.56
C ILE A 19 8.24 -2.19 5.91
N PHE A 20 8.69 -0.96 5.61
CA PHE A 20 7.97 0.00 4.80
C PHE A 20 8.72 0.20 3.49
N THR A 21 8.07 -0.02 2.36
CA THR A 21 8.72 0.08 1.04
C THR A 21 7.80 0.66 -0.01
N SER A 22 8.42 1.37 -0.96
CA SER A 22 7.80 1.85 -2.19
C SER A 22 8.59 1.21 -3.34
N PRO A 23 8.18 0.01 -3.82
CA PRO A 23 8.90 -0.67 -4.88
C PRO A 23 8.84 0.12 -6.19
N PRO A 24 9.76 -0.11 -7.14
CA PRO A 24 9.64 0.47 -8.47
C PRO A 24 8.24 0.24 -9.04
N TYR A 25 7.55 1.32 -9.42
CA TYR A 25 6.20 1.21 -9.97
C TYR A 25 6.25 0.65 -11.40
N PRO A 26 5.22 -0.11 -11.80
CA PRO A 26 5.07 -0.60 -13.17
C PRO A 26 4.64 0.55 -14.10
N LEU A 27 5.54 1.49 -14.34
CA LEU A 27 5.27 2.70 -15.13
C LEU A 27 5.23 2.38 -16.62
N VAL A 28 4.38 3.09 -17.35
CA VAL A 28 4.25 3.02 -18.82
C VAL A 28 5.57 3.36 -19.53
N SER A 29 6.34 4.29 -18.96
CA SER A 29 7.64 4.70 -19.50
C SER A 29 8.76 4.14 -18.62
N PRO A 30 9.66 3.29 -19.17
CA PRO A 30 10.78 2.75 -18.43
C PRO A 30 11.67 3.87 -17.87
N LYS A 31 12.08 3.72 -16.64
CA LYS A 31 13.10 4.58 -16.03
C LYS A 31 14.50 4.07 -16.39
N LYS A 32 15.54 4.91 -16.24
CA LYS A 32 16.92 4.53 -16.51
C LYS A 32 17.42 3.32 -15.73
N TYR A 33 16.83 3.05 -14.55
CA TYR A 33 17.16 1.89 -13.72
C TYR A 33 16.40 0.59 -14.11
N GLY A 34 15.58 0.64 -15.17
CA GLY A 34 14.82 -0.50 -15.69
C GLY A 34 13.61 -0.84 -14.81
N ASN A 35 12.40 -0.62 -15.31
CA ASN A 35 11.17 -1.08 -14.64
C ASN A 35 10.68 -2.32 -15.38
N LYS A 36 10.46 -3.39 -14.64
CA LYS A 36 9.69 -4.53 -15.13
C LYS A 36 8.24 -4.13 -15.34
N GLN A 37 7.53 -4.80 -16.26
CA GLN A 37 6.13 -4.52 -16.59
C GLN A 37 5.33 -5.81 -16.73
N GLY A 38 4.01 -5.72 -16.61
CA GLY A 38 3.10 -6.85 -16.81
C GLY A 38 3.48 -8.06 -15.96
N GLU A 39 3.46 -9.24 -16.57
CA GLU A 39 3.77 -10.53 -15.94
C GLU A 39 5.18 -10.60 -15.35
N GLU A 40 6.17 -9.96 -15.98
CA GLU A 40 7.54 -9.94 -15.48
C GLU A 40 7.62 -9.15 -14.16
N TYR A 41 6.86 -8.06 -14.04
CA TYR A 41 6.76 -7.29 -12.81
C TYR A 41 6.08 -8.11 -11.69
N LEU A 42 4.99 -8.81 -12.01
CA LEU A 42 4.27 -9.63 -11.03
C LEU A 42 5.13 -10.80 -10.51
N LYS A 43 5.90 -11.45 -11.38
CA LYS A 43 6.86 -12.48 -10.96
C LYS A 43 7.92 -11.92 -10.02
N TRP A 44 8.52 -10.80 -10.41
CA TRP A 44 9.54 -10.14 -9.60
C TRP A 44 9.01 -9.72 -8.22
N VAL A 45 7.82 -9.11 -8.16
CA VAL A 45 7.25 -8.68 -6.87
C VAL A 45 6.89 -9.87 -5.98
N ALA A 46 6.46 -11.00 -6.58
CA ALA A 46 6.24 -12.24 -5.86
C ALA A 46 7.52 -12.73 -5.17
N GLU A 47 8.61 -12.85 -5.93
CA GLU A 47 9.91 -13.29 -5.42
C GLU A 47 10.42 -12.38 -4.29
N VAL A 48 10.36 -11.05 -4.51
CA VAL A 48 10.76 -10.06 -3.50
C VAL A 48 9.89 -10.16 -2.25
N SER A 49 8.58 -10.30 -2.40
CA SER A 49 7.64 -10.37 -1.25
C SER A 49 7.87 -11.60 -0.37
N VAL A 50 8.19 -12.74 -0.96
CA VAL A 50 8.60 -13.96 -0.22
C VAL A 50 9.82 -13.67 0.63
N GLY A 51 10.89 -13.12 0.03
CA GLY A 51 12.10 -12.77 0.76
C GLY A 51 11.87 -11.74 1.87
N LEU A 52 11.03 -10.73 1.64
CA LEU A 52 10.67 -9.75 2.68
C LEU A 52 9.87 -10.39 3.81
N SER A 53 8.95 -11.30 3.51
CA SER A 53 8.17 -12.01 4.53
C SER A 53 9.04 -12.86 5.46
N GLU A 54 10.12 -13.46 4.95
CA GLU A 54 11.07 -14.24 5.74
C GLU A 54 11.85 -13.39 6.76
N LEU A 55 12.01 -12.10 6.50
CA LEU A 55 12.69 -11.18 7.43
C LEU A 55 11.80 -10.81 8.62
N LEU A 56 10.47 -10.82 8.44
CA LEU A 56 9.51 -10.38 9.47
C LEU A 56 9.48 -11.32 10.66
N THR A 57 9.29 -10.75 11.86
CA THR A 57 8.82 -11.47 13.05
C THR A 57 7.45 -12.07 12.80
N GLU A 58 6.98 -12.99 13.66
CA GLU A 58 5.68 -13.65 13.49
C GLU A 58 4.49 -12.67 13.51
N ASP A 59 4.60 -11.58 14.26
CA ASP A 59 3.60 -10.51 14.35
C ASP A 59 4.01 -9.22 13.58
N GLY A 60 5.09 -9.31 12.78
CA GLY A 60 5.65 -8.21 12.02
C GLY A 60 4.79 -7.78 10.84
N SER A 61 5.06 -6.59 10.34
CA SER A 61 4.28 -5.92 9.30
C SER A 61 5.12 -5.58 8.07
N LEU A 62 4.55 -5.84 6.90
CA LEU A 62 5.02 -5.32 5.61
C LEU A 62 4.04 -4.26 5.12
N VAL A 63 4.53 -3.04 4.89
CA VAL A 63 3.74 -1.93 4.35
C VAL A 63 4.29 -1.56 2.98
N VAL A 64 3.44 -1.60 1.96
CA VAL A 64 3.83 -1.37 0.57
C VAL A 64 3.03 -0.21 0.01
N GLU A 65 3.73 0.83 -0.44
CA GLU A 65 3.15 1.95 -1.16
C GLU A 65 3.22 1.69 -2.66
N ILE A 66 2.08 1.80 -3.36
CA ILE A 66 1.99 1.64 -4.81
C ILE A 66 1.05 2.70 -5.39
N GLY A 67 1.56 3.50 -6.31
CA GLY A 67 0.77 4.48 -7.05
C GLY A 67 -0.06 3.83 -8.16
N ASN A 68 -1.13 4.53 -8.55
CA ASN A 68 -1.89 4.17 -9.74
C ASN A 68 -1.02 4.22 -10.99
N SER A 69 -1.30 3.36 -11.93
CA SER A 69 -0.68 3.34 -13.27
C SER A 69 -1.74 3.29 -14.37
N TRP A 70 -1.32 3.59 -15.59
CA TRP A 70 -2.22 3.80 -16.72
C TRP A 70 -1.81 2.92 -17.89
N ASN A 71 -2.75 2.49 -18.69
CA ASN A 71 -2.47 1.73 -19.90
C ASN A 71 -1.80 2.63 -20.95
N LYS A 72 -0.85 2.07 -21.67
CA LYS A 72 -0.10 2.83 -22.69
C LYS A 72 -1.01 3.26 -23.84
N GLY A 73 -0.98 4.54 -24.18
CA GLY A 73 -1.68 5.08 -25.34
C GLY A 73 -3.18 5.30 -25.18
N VAL A 74 -3.76 5.02 -24.01
CA VAL A 74 -5.19 5.18 -23.70
C VAL A 74 -5.41 5.76 -22.29
N PRO A 75 -6.58 6.40 -22.02
CA PRO A 75 -6.84 7.04 -20.72
C PRO A 75 -7.25 6.08 -19.60
N THR A 76 -7.26 4.78 -19.84
CA THR A 76 -7.75 3.80 -18.87
C THR A 76 -6.71 3.42 -17.83
N MET A 77 -7.18 3.11 -16.62
CA MET A 77 -6.34 2.66 -15.51
C MET A 77 -5.83 1.23 -15.77
N SER A 78 -4.57 0.99 -15.45
CA SER A 78 -4.00 -0.35 -15.40
C SER A 78 -4.43 -1.05 -14.10
N LEU A 79 -4.76 -2.33 -14.17
CA LEU A 79 -5.05 -3.14 -13.00
C LEU A 79 -3.78 -3.66 -12.30
N LEU A 80 -2.62 -3.46 -12.88
CA LEU A 80 -1.34 -3.99 -12.38
C LEU A 80 -1.04 -3.61 -10.90
N PRO A 81 -1.38 -2.41 -10.38
CA PRO A 81 -1.24 -2.12 -8.95
C PRO A 81 -2.09 -3.01 -8.06
N LEU A 82 -3.32 -3.35 -8.47
CA LEU A 82 -4.22 -4.24 -7.74
C LEU A 82 -3.78 -5.70 -7.85
N GLU A 83 -3.35 -6.12 -9.03
CA GLU A 83 -2.75 -7.44 -9.25
C GLU A 83 -1.48 -7.62 -8.40
N THR A 84 -0.69 -6.55 -8.21
CA THR A 84 0.47 -6.54 -7.31
C THR A 84 0.07 -6.82 -5.87
N LEU A 85 -0.99 -6.20 -5.34
CA LEU A 85 -1.52 -6.50 -4.01
C LEU A 85 -1.85 -7.99 -3.88
N MET A 86 -2.61 -8.52 -4.83
CA MET A 86 -3.04 -9.93 -4.83
C MET A 86 -1.84 -10.87 -4.94
N GLN A 87 -0.87 -10.51 -5.77
CA GLN A 87 0.34 -11.31 -5.98
C GLN A 87 1.24 -11.33 -4.74
N ILE A 88 1.42 -10.22 -4.04
CA ILE A 88 2.14 -10.15 -2.76
C ILE A 88 1.45 -11.07 -1.74
N ALA A 89 0.15 -10.90 -1.50
CA ALA A 89 -0.59 -11.69 -0.53
C ALA A 89 -0.47 -13.20 -0.81
N LYS A 90 -0.69 -13.59 -2.08
CA LYS A 90 -0.67 -15.01 -2.50
C LYS A 90 0.73 -15.63 -2.43
N ALA A 91 1.76 -14.94 -2.92
CA ALA A 91 3.10 -15.50 -3.01
C ALA A 91 3.79 -15.60 -1.65
N SER A 92 3.63 -14.58 -0.80
CA SER A 92 4.27 -14.52 0.52
C SER A 92 3.43 -15.14 1.64
N ASN A 93 2.21 -15.59 1.35
CA ASN A 93 1.24 -16.08 2.33
C ASN A 93 0.98 -15.09 3.48
N LEU A 94 0.99 -13.78 3.17
CA LEU A 94 0.69 -12.73 4.11
C LEU A 94 -0.80 -12.37 4.07
N HIS A 95 -1.37 -12.08 5.23
CA HIS A 95 -2.71 -11.51 5.37
C HIS A 95 -2.72 -10.04 5.01
N VAL A 96 -3.71 -9.59 4.25
CA VAL A 96 -3.95 -8.16 4.01
C VAL A 96 -4.69 -7.61 5.22
N CYS A 97 -4.03 -6.81 6.05
CA CYS A 97 -4.61 -6.26 7.27
C CYS A 97 -5.49 -5.06 6.99
N GLN A 98 -5.00 -4.11 6.18
CA GLN A 98 -5.74 -2.88 5.88
C GLN A 98 -5.16 -2.17 4.65
N GLN A 99 -6.02 -1.37 3.99
CA GLN A 99 -5.64 -0.36 3.01
C GLN A 99 -5.66 1.02 3.66
N PHE A 100 -4.64 1.82 3.36
CA PHE A 100 -4.64 3.26 3.59
C PHE A 100 -4.54 3.99 2.25
N ILE A 101 -5.04 5.21 2.22
CA ILE A 101 -4.93 6.10 1.07
C ILE A 101 -4.05 7.28 1.48
N TRP A 102 -2.95 7.47 0.77
CA TRP A 102 -2.16 8.68 0.88
C TRP A 102 -2.68 9.70 -0.13
N HIS A 103 -3.40 10.69 0.36
CA HIS A 103 -3.91 11.78 -0.48
C HIS A 103 -2.83 12.84 -0.68
N ASN A 104 -2.55 13.15 -1.95
CA ASN A 104 -1.61 14.20 -2.37
C ASN A 104 -2.28 15.14 -3.38
N PRO A 105 -2.88 16.25 -2.92
CA PRO A 105 -3.56 17.20 -3.80
C PRO A 105 -2.59 17.93 -4.75
N GLY A 106 -1.30 17.97 -4.44
CA GLY A 106 -0.24 18.55 -5.28
C GLY A 106 0.31 17.61 -6.35
N LYS A 107 -0.24 16.39 -6.50
CA LYS A 107 0.21 15.44 -7.50
C LYS A 107 -0.01 15.98 -8.91
N LEU A 108 1.06 16.01 -9.70
CA LEU A 108 0.97 16.50 -11.08
C LEU A 108 0.08 15.58 -11.94
N PRO A 109 -0.69 16.17 -12.90
CA PRO A 109 -1.52 15.39 -13.80
C PRO A 109 -0.65 14.52 -14.71
N GLY A 110 -0.84 13.24 -14.61
CA GLY A 110 -0.07 12.25 -15.38
C GLY A 110 -0.95 11.12 -15.92
N PRO A 111 -0.85 10.78 -17.22
CA PRO A 111 -0.26 11.54 -18.30
C PRO A 111 -1.06 12.82 -18.65
N ALA A 112 -0.35 13.92 -18.83
CA ALA A 112 -0.96 15.23 -19.11
C ALA A 112 -1.84 15.24 -20.36
N THR A 113 -1.54 14.41 -21.36
CA THR A 113 -2.33 14.26 -22.58
C THR A 113 -3.81 14.00 -22.28
N TRP A 114 -4.11 13.11 -21.32
CA TRP A 114 -5.48 12.71 -21.01
C TRP A 114 -6.19 13.63 -20.03
N VAL A 115 -5.41 14.28 -19.15
CA VAL A 115 -5.96 15.16 -18.11
C VAL A 115 -6.09 16.59 -18.63
N ASN A 116 -5.02 17.17 -19.21
CA ASN A 116 -4.95 18.59 -19.54
C ASN A 116 -5.29 18.89 -20.99
N VAL A 117 -4.91 18.00 -21.93
CA VAL A 117 -5.07 18.23 -23.37
C VAL A 117 -6.42 17.72 -23.85
N LYS A 118 -6.65 16.40 -23.76
CA LYS A 118 -7.91 15.77 -24.22
C LYS A 118 -9.05 15.87 -23.20
N ARG A 119 -8.72 16.06 -21.92
CA ARG A 119 -9.69 16.22 -20.83
C ARG A 119 -10.65 15.03 -20.68
N GLU A 120 -10.17 13.83 -20.95
CA GLU A 120 -10.91 12.57 -20.86
C GLU A 120 -10.78 11.91 -19.48
N ARG A 121 -9.91 12.43 -18.60
CA ARG A 121 -9.64 11.90 -17.26
C ARG A 121 -9.35 13.03 -16.28
N ILE A 122 -9.73 12.84 -15.02
CA ILE A 122 -9.38 13.76 -13.92
C ILE A 122 -7.98 13.46 -13.38
N THR A 123 -7.39 14.42 -12.66
CA THR A 123 -6.10 14.25 -11.99
C THR A 123 -6.21 13.18 -10.91
N ASP A 124 -5.27 12.25 -10.93
CA ASP A 124 -5.11 11.27 -9.86
C ASP A 124 -4.40 11.93 -8.67
N SER A 125 -4.99 11.86 -7.49
CA SER A 125 -4.52 12.58 -6.29
C SER A 125 -4.18 11.69 -5.11
N PHE A 126 -4.07 10.39 -5.29
CA PHE A 126 -3.78 9.48 -4.19
C PHE A 126 -2.83 8.34 -4.59
N THR A 127 -2.32 7.66 -3.56
CA THR A 127 -1.50 6.45 -3.68
C THR A 127 -2.02 5.41 -2.70
N HIS A 128 -2.02 4.15 -3.08
CA HIS A 128 -2.37 3.05 -2.20
C HIS A 128 -1.23 2.73 -1.25
N ILE A 129 -1.55 2.49 0.01
CA ILE A 129 -0.65 1.93 1.01
C ILE A 129 -1.31 0.66 1.54
N TRP A 130 -0.69 -0.48 1.28
CA TRP A 130 -1.19 -1.80 1.67
C TRP A 130 -0.40 -2.30 2.87
N TRP A 131 -1.11 -2.68 3.93
CA TRP A 131 -0.54 -3.27 5.13
C TRP A 131 -0.78 -4.76 5.15
N PHE A 132 0.29 -5.54 5.31
CA PHE A 132 0.30 -7.00 5.39
C PHE A 132 0.94 -7.47 6.68
N SER A 133 0.57 -8.68 7.14
CA SER A 133 1.21 -9.37 8.26
C SER A 133 1.18 -10.89 8.06
N LYS A 134 2.07 -11.63 8.75
CA LYS A 134 2.05 -13.09 8.79
C LYS A 134 0.87 -13.65 9.57
N THR A 135 0.31 -12.88 10.48
CA THR A 135 -0.80 -13.27 11.36
C THR A 135 -2.02 -12.39 11.11
N GLU A 136 -3.21 -12.91 11.39
CA GLU A 136 -4.46 -12.13 11.42
C GLU A 136 -4.49 -11.12 12.58
N HIS A 137 -3.59 -11.26 13.56
CA HIS A 137 -3.46 -10.39 14.73
C HIS A 137 -2.08 -9.71 14.76
N PRO A 138 -1.82 -8.74 13.83
CA PRO A 138 -0.54 -8.04 13.77
C PRO A 138 -0.30 -7.20 15.02
N LYS A 139 0.98 -6.97 15.34
CA LYS A 139 1.38 -6.09 16.43
C LYS A 139 1.02 -4.64 16.10
N ALA A 140 -0.14 -4.19 16.59
CA ALA A 140 -0.66 -2.85 16.38
C ALA A 140 -1.33 -2.31 17.63
N ASP A 141 -1.30 -0.98 17.80
CA ASP A 141 -2.00 -0.28 18.87
C ASP A 141 -2.59 1.03 18.32
N ASN A 142 -3.86 1.01 17.96
CA ASN A 142 -4.55 2.17 17.39
C ASN A 142 -4.73 3.32 18.40
N ARG A 143 -4.57 3.08 19.70
CA ARG A 143 -4.63 4.13 20.73
C ARG A 143 -3.55 5.19 20.52
N LYS A 144 -2.43 4.83 19.87
CA LYS A 144 -1.32 5.73 19.55
C LYS A 144 -1.61 6.72 18.42
N VAL A 145 -2.70 6.51 17.68
CA VAL A 145 -3.11 7.35 16.54
C VAL A 145 -4.50 7.97 16.73
N LEU A 146 -5.06 7.86 17.94
CA LEU A 146 -6.34 8.47 18.27
C LEU A 146 -6.20 10.00 18.29
N THR A 147 -7.20 10.67 17.75
CA THR A 147 -7.38 12.11 17.90
C THR A 147 -8.24 12.41 19.14
N PRO A 148 -8.11 13.62 19.74
CA PRO A 148 -9.00 14.03 20.82
C PRO A 148 -10.47 13.93 20.41
N TYR A 149 -11.34 13.62 21.36
CA TYR A 149 -12.77 13.60 21.13
C TYR A 149 -13.29 14.97 20.69
N THR A 150 -14.28 14.96 19.81
CA THR A 150 -15.03 16.18 19.49
C THR A 150 -15.89 16.57 20.69
N LYS A 151 -16.24 17.87 20.79
CA LYS A 151 -17.15 18.37 21.84
C LYS A 151 -18.49 17.61 21.88
N ALA A 152 -19.00 17.18 20.71
CA ALA A 152 -20.21 16.38 20.65
C ALA A 152 -20.04 15.02 21.33
N MET A 153 -18.90 14.34 21.08
CA MET A 153 -18.58 13.06 21.72
C MET A 153 -18.36 13.22 23.23
N GLU A 154 -17.66 14.28 23.66
CA GLU A 154 -17.48 14.57 25.09
C GLU A 154 -18.83 14.77 25.82
N ASN A 155 -19.76 15.50 25.18
CA ASN A 155 -21.10 15.70 25.71
C ASN A 155 -21.89 14.39 25.78
N LEU A 156 -21.75 13.53 24.76
CA LEU A 156 -22.39 12.22 24.74
C LEU A 156 -21.89 11.33 25.90
N ILE A 157 -20.56 11.29 26.10
CA ILE A 157 -19.94 10.54 27.20
C ILE A 157 -20.45 11.06 28.57
N LYS A 158 -20.53 12.40 28.75
CA LYS A 158 -21.05 13.01 29.97
C LYS A 158 -22.52 12.67 30.23
N LYS A 159 -23.35 12.59 29.19
CA LYS A 159 -24.78 12.24 29.31
C LYS A 159 -25.02 10.77 29.61
N GLY A 160 -24.06 9.89 29.31
CA GLY A 160 -24.15 8.44 29.56
C GLY A 160 -25.21 7.69 28.74
N SER A 161 -25.86 8.36 27.77
CA SER A 161 -26.87 7.74 26.91
C SER A 161 -26.58 7.98 25.42
N TYR A 162 -26.71 6.96 24.65
CA TYR A 162 -26.62 7.03 23.18
C TYR A 162 -28.02 7.39 22.64
N ASN A 163 -28.09 8.31 21.68
CA ASN A 163 -29.35 8.56 20.95
C ASN A 163 -29.71 7.35 20.11
N HIS A 164 -30.60 6.51 20.60
CA HIS A 164 -31.16 5.42 19.82
C HIS A 164 -32.18 6.01 18.83
N GLY A 165 -31.88 5.93 17.54
CA GLY A 165 -32.88 6.07 16.49
C GLY A 165 -32.80 7.29 15.57
N GLU A 166 -31.93 8.28 15.81
CA GLU A 166 -31.75 9.40 14.89
C GLU A 166 -30.38 9.37 14.25
N ARG A 167 -30.23 8.58 13.18
CA ARG A 167 -29.22 8.85 12.16
C ARG A 167 -29.87 9.70 11.07
N PRO A 168 -29.23 10.85 10.68
CA PRO A 168 -29.68 11.60 9.52
C PRO A 168 -29.61 10.75 8.25
#